data_19ffa20b935639686f3664ebbd3ef726
#
_entry.id   19ffa20b935639686f3664ebbd3ef726
#
_cell.length_a   1.000
_cell.length_b   1.000
_cell.length_c   1.000
_cell.angle_alpha   90.00
_cell.angle_beta   90.00
_cell.angle_gamma   90.00
#
_symmetry.space_group_name_H-M   'P 1'
#
loop_
_entity.id
_entity.type
_entity.pdbx_description
1 polymer ?
#
loop_
_entity_poly.entity_id
_entity_poly.type
_entity_poly.pdbx_seq_one_letter_code
_entity_poly.pdbx_strand_id
1 'polypeptide(L)'
;MELRVSEAQWYETIAFADGVTLIHEPWIKPFFRCNMWHVRGRGSDLLFDSGLGHFSLRQHVPLVSGRELACVASHTHFDHIGCHHEFGHCAVHSAEAHILADPRNEWTLADRYATDEMFDRLPEGWDQAAYRVKPARVGRVLSHGDVIDLGARAFEVVHTPGHSPGGIGLFEKKTGIFLSGD
;
A
#
# COMPACT_ATOMS: atom_id res chain seq x y z
N MET A 1 -8.91 26.62 16.79
CA MET A 1 -8.24 26.18 15.55
C MET A 1 -7.70 24.78 15.82
N GLU A 2 -8.29 23.79 15.23
CA GLU A 2 -7.88 22.41 15.42
C GLU A 2 -6.48 22.21 14.80
N LEU A 3 -5.54 21.68 15.57
CA LEU A 3 -4.17 21.46 15.11
C LEU A 3 -4.19 20.32 14.07
N ARG A 4 -3.89 20.65 12.82
CA ARG A 4 -3.77 19.66 11.73
C ARG A 4 -2.38 19.02 11.75
N VAL A 5 -2.27 17.83 11.21
CA VAL A 5 -1.02 17.07 11.10
C VAL A 5 -0.27 17.48 9.85
N SER A 6 1.01 17.84 10.01
CA SER A 6 1.88 18.17 8.87
C SER A 6 2.40 16.89 8.17
N GLU A 7 2.84 17.05 6.94
CA GLU A 7 3.44 15.97 6.15
C GLU A 7 4.65 15.31 6.85
N ALA A 8 5.46 16.07 7.57
CA ALA A 8 6.63 15.56 8.30
C ALA A 8 6.27 14.63 9.47
N GLN A 9 5.01 14.62 9.92
CA GLN A 9 4.50 13.82 11.04
C GLN A 9 3.55 12.71 10.57
N TRP A 10 3.43 12.52 9.24
CA TRP A 10 2.38 11.67 8.68
C TRP A 10 2.70 10.19 8.71
N TYR A 11 3.96 9.80 8.53
CA TYR A 11 4.36 8.40 8.50
C TYR A 11 5.19 8.02 9.72
N GLU A 12 4.93 6.83 10.24
CA GLU A 12 5.79 6.15 11.23
C GLU A 12 6.25 4.80 10.69
N THR A 13 7.43 4.36 11.17
CA THR A 13 8.02 3.08 10.78
C THR A 13 8.39 2.26 12.00
N ILE A 14 8.11 0.95 11.95
CA ILE A 14 8.47 -0.01 12.99
C ILE A 14 9.27 -1.13 12.34
N ALA A 15 10.56 -1.25 12.69
CA ALA A 15 11.42 -2.31 12.17
C ALA A 15 11.20 -3.62 12.93
N PHE A 16 11.04 -4.70 12.19
CA PHE A 16 10.98 -6.06 12.69
C PHE A 16 12.24 -6.84 12.32
N ALA A 17 12.33 -8.08 12.78
CA ALA A 17 13.36 -9.01 12.35
C ALA A 17 13.33 -9.25 10.83
N ASP A 18 14.39 -9.87 10.30
CA ASP A 18 14.49 -10.31 8.91
C ASP A 18 14.31 -9.21 7.86
N GLY A 19 14.63 -7.95 8.20
CA GLY A 19 14.56 -6.82 7.29
C GLY A 19 13.14 -6.47 6.85
N VAL A 20 12.15 -6.77 7.67
CA VAL A 20 10.76 -6.36 7.51
C VAL A 20 10.51 -5.07 8.28
N THR A 21 9.84 -4.12 7.68
CA THR A 21 9.46 -2.86 8.32
C THR A 21 7.99 -2.57 8.03
N LEU A 22 7.22 -2.33 9.08
CA LEU A 22 5.88 -1.75 8.97
C LEU A 22 6.02 -0.24 8.77
N ILE A 23 5.31 0.28 7.80
CA ILE A 23 5.08 1.70 7.58
C ILE A 23 3.60 1.94 7.79
N HIS A 24 3.22 2.95 8.54
CA HIS A 24 1.82 3.27 8.75
C HIS A 24 1.57 4.77 8.93
N GLU A 25 0.32 5.18 8.84
CA GLU A 25 -0.19 6.54 8.98
C GLU A 25 -0.85 6.66 10.38
N PRO A 26 -0.12 7.07 11.43
CA PRO A 26 -0.57 6.95 12.83
C PRO A 26 -1.82 7.76 13.16
N TRP A 27 -2.14 8.77 12.35
CA TRP A 27 -3.30 9.66 12.55
C TRP A 27 -4.59 9.14 11.90
N ILE A 28 -4.51 8.03 11.17
CA ILE A 28 -5.68 7.29 10.69
C ILE A 28 -6.11 6.31 11.77
N LYS A 29 -7.41 6.28 12.07
CA LYS A 29 -7.96 5.34 13.06
C LYS A 29 -7.66 3.89 12.68
N PRO A 30 -7.41 3.00 13.67
CA PRO A 30 -6.98 1.62 13.41
C PRO A 30 -7.84 0.83 12.42
N PHE A 31 -9.14 1.09 12.37
CA PHE A 31 -10.07 0.41 11.46
C PHE A 31 -9.83 0.75 9.98
N PHE A 32 -9.33 1.97 9.69
CA PHE A 32 -9.09 2.46 8.33
C PHE A 32 -7.61 2.48 7.96
N ARG A 33 -6.74 2.10 8.88
CA ARG A 33 -5.31 2.29 8.73
C ARG A 33 -4.64 1.10 8.06
N CYS A 34 -4.15 1.31 6.85
CA CYS A 34 -3.35 0.34 6.13
C CYS A 34 -2.03 0.00 6.86
N ASN A 35 -1.67 -1.26 6.86
CA ASN A 35 -0.33 -1.73 7.19
C ASN A 35 0.48 -1.89 5.91
N MET A 36 1.32 -0.91 5.60
CA MET A 36 2.24 -0.96 4.48
C MET A 36 3.51 -1.72 4.89
N TRP A 37 3.90 -2.73 4.12
CA TRP A 37 5.07 -3.52 4.46
C TRP A 37 6.22 -3.27 3.49
N HIS A 38 7.35 -2.82 4.03
CA HIS A 38 8.62 -2.82 3.32
C HIS A 38 9.42 -4.05 3.71
N VAL A 39 9.95 -4.77 2.72
CA VAL A 39 10.80 -5.94 2.94
C VAL A 39 12.11 -5.77 2.17
N ARG A 40 13.22 -5.81 2.90
CA ARG A 40 14.55 -5.74 2.33
C ARG A 40 14.93 -7.04 1.63
N GLY A 41 15.26 -6.96 0.34
CA GLY A 41 15.84 -8.03 -0.43
C GLY A 41 17.33 -7.80 -0.75
N ARG A 42 17.95 -8.74 -1.47
CA ARG A 42 19.33 -8.59 -1.94
C ARG A 42 19.42 -7.78 -3.23
N GLY A 43 18.59 -8.08 -4.21
CA GLY A 43 18.55 -7.41 -5.53
C GLY A 43 17.62 -6.20 -5.52
N SER A 44 16.38 -6.39 -5.12
CA SER A 44 15.34 -5.37 -5.00
C SER A 44 14.64 -5.48 -3.66
N ASP A 45 13.96 -4.43 -3.25
CA ASP A 45 13.09 -4.42 -2.07
C ASP A 45 11.63 -4.62 -2.49
N LEU A 46 10.76 -4.96 -1.54
CA LEU A 46 9.31 -5.05 -1.72
C LEU A 46 8.64 -3.93 -0.94
N LEU A 47 7.66 -3.28 -1.55
CA LEU A 47 6.63 -2.51 -0.89
C LEU A 47 5.28 -3.20 -1.15
N PHE A 48 4.62 -3.65 -0.11
CA PHE A 48 3.28 -4.22 -0.16
C PHE A 48 2.31 -3.23 0.47
N ASP A 49 1.45 -2.67 -0.36
CA ASP A 49 0.57 -1.52 -0.13
C ASP A 49 1.29 -0.17 0.06
N SER A 50 0.56 0.93 -0.05
CA SER A 50 1.14 2.27 -0.10
C SER A 50 0.30 3.36 0.60
N GLY A 51 -0.64 2.99 1.45
CA GLY A 51 -1.40 3.91 2.30
C GLY A 51 -2.42 4.77 1.56
N LEU A 52 -2.90 5.80 2.25
CA LEU A 52 -3.93 6.73 1.78
C LEU A 52 -3.49 7.62 0.60
N GLY A 53 -2.21 7.96 0.53
CA GLY A 53 -1.70 8.81 -0.55
C GLY A 53 -2.04 10.30 -0.42
N HIS A 54 -2.38 10.77 0.76
CA HIS A 54 -2.59 12.20 1.01
C HIS A 54 -1.26 12.98 0.93
N PHE A 55 -0.22 12.45 1.59
CA PHE A 55 1.16 12.93 1.43
C PHE A 55 2.00 11.90 0.69
N SER A 56 3.10 12.35 0.06
CA SER A 56 3.99 11.47 -0.71
C SER A 56 4.72 10.47 0.19
N LEU A 57 4.48 9.18 -0.01
CA LEU A 57 5.20 8.12 0.69
C LEU A 57 6.68 8.13 0.31
N ARG A 58 6.98 8.31 -0.97
CA ARG A 58 8.33 8.28 -1.52
C ARG A 58 9.20 9.43 -1.02
N GLN A 59 8.62 10.60 -0.75
CA GLN A 59 9.33 11.77 -0.23
C GLN A 59 9.63 11.65 1.27
N HIS A 60 8.71 11.07 2.04
CA HIS A 60 8.79 11.08 3.49
C HIS A 60 9.33 9.77 4.11
N VAL A 61 9.38 8.68 3.32
CA VAL A 61 9.90 7.38 3.80
C VAL A 61 11.09 6.95 2.93
N PRO A 62 12.33 7.23 3.35
CA PRO A 62 13.54 6.92 2.57
C PRO A 62 13.70 5.44 2.19
N LEU A 63 13.12 4.52 2.96
CA LEU A 63 13.15 3.07 2.68
C LEU A 63 12.63 2.72 1.30
N VAL A 64 11.65 3.47 0.77
CA VAL A 64 10.98 3.16 -0.50
C VAL A 64 11.53 3.97 -1.69
N SER A 65 12.60 4.75 -1.50
CA SER A 65 13.13 5.65 -2.54
C SER A 65 14.57 5.35 -2.99
N GLY A 66 15.33 4.59 -2.21
CA GLY A 66 16.77 4.44 -2.39
C GLY A 66 17.22 3.23 -3.22
N ARG A 67 16.33 2.31 -3.57
CA ARG A 67 16.65 1.05 -4.26
C ARG A 67 15.57 0.69 -5.27
N GLU A 68 15.87 -0.29 -6.13
CA GLU A 68 14.86 -0.95 -6.95
C GLU A 68 13.79 -1.57 -6.05
N LEU A 69 12.51 -1.33 -6.39
CA LEU A 69 11.39 -1.65 -5.54
C LEU A 69 10.28 -2.35 -6.35
N ALA A 70 9.91 -3.54 -5.91
CA ALA A 70 8.68 -4.19 -6.35
C ALA A 70 7.50 -3.62 -5.54
N CYS A 71 6.69 -2.76 -6.14
CA CYS A 71 5.48 -2.22 -5.51
C CYS A 71 4.30 -3.14 -5.84
N VAL A 72 3.63 -3.67 -4.82
CA VAL A 72 2.56 -4.67 -4.96
C VAL A 72 1.34 -4.22 -4.17
N ALA A 73 0.17 -4.20 -4.79
CA ALA A 73 -1.11 -3.98 -4.12
C ALA A 73 -1.67 -5.30 -3.58
N SER A 74 -2.03 -5.32 -2.29
CA SER A 74 -2.81 -6.44 -1.74
C SER A 74 -4.19 -6.50 -2.35
N HIS A 75 -4.82 -5.36 -2.53
CA HIS A 75 -6.09 -5.11 -3.23
C HIS A 75 -6.19 -3.61 -3.56
N THR A 76 -7.30 -3.16 -4.16
CA THR A 76 -7.39 -1.80 -4.70
C THR A 76 -8.32 -0.87 -3.92
N HIS A 77 -8.52 -1.07 -2.62
CA HIS A 77 -9.17 -0.04 -1.81
C HIS A 77 -8.26 1.18 -1.64
N PHE A 78 -8.88 2.33 -1.45
CA PHE A 78 -8.25 3.64 -1.51
C PHE A 78 -7.08 3.83 -0.53
N ASP A 79 -7.18 3.22 0.63
CA ASP A 79 -6.19 3.29 1.73
C ASP A 79 -5.00 2.33 1.53
N HIS A 80 -5.06 1.44 0.53
CA HIS A 80 -3.98 0.52 0.18
C HIS A 80 -3.16 0.96 -1.04
N ILE A 81 -3.77 1.71 -1.98
CA ILE A 81 -3.11 2.05 -3.25
C ILE A 81 -2.83 3.55 -3.44
N GLY A 82 -3.02 4.37 -2.42
CA GLY A 82 -2.97 5.82 -2.54
C GLY A 82 -1.67 6.39 -3.10
N CYS A 83 -0.50 5.82 -2.74
CA CYS A 83 0.80 6.22 -3.27
C CYS A 83 1.35 5.31 -4.38
N HIS A 84 0.61 4.32 -4.89
CA HIS A 84 1.10 3.44 -5.97
C HIS A 84 1.55 4.22 -7.21
N HIS A 85 0.92 5.35 -7.51
CA HIS A 85 1.26 6.24 -8.62
C HIS A 85 2.69 6.82 -8.56
N GLU A 86 3.34 6.79 -7.40
CA GLU A 86 4.72 7.28 -7.21
C GLU A 86 5.78 6.27 -7.69
N PHE A 87 5.37 5.01 -7.95
CA PHE A 87 6.26 3.93 -8.34
C PHE A 87 6.09 3.59 -9.82
N GLY A 88 7.20 3.33 -10.51
CA GLY A 88 7.22 3.21 -11.98
C GLY A 88 6.40 2.06 -12.54
N HIS A 89 6.35 0.93 -11.83
CA HIS A 89 5.62 -0.27 -12.20
C HIS A 89 5.08 -0.96 -10.97
N CYS A 90 3.75 -1.11 -10.91
CA CYS A 90 3.09 -1.79 -9.80
C CYS A 90 2.58 -3.15 -10.23
N ALA A 91 2.51 -4.08 -9.28
CA ALA A 91 1.91 -5.39 -9.46
C ALA A 91 0.59 -5.46 -8.69
N VAL A 92 -0.40 -6.12 -9.27
CA VAL A 92 -1.74 -6.27 -8.72
C VAL A 92 -2.39 -7.53 -9.28
N HIS A 93 -3.32 -8.13 -8.55
CA HIS A 93 -4.06 -9.29 -9.03
C HIS A 93 -4.90 -8.95 -10.28
N SER A 94 -5.04 -9.93 -11.18
CA SER A 94 -5.72 -9.78 -12.48
C SER A 94 -7.16 -9.25 -12.36
N ALA A 95 -7.89 -9.61 -11.31
CA ALA A 95 -9.25 -9.16 -11.09
C ALA A 95 -9.38 -7.64 -10.86
N GLU A 96 -8.32 -6.97 -10.41
CA GLU A 96 -8.33 -5.55 -10.04
C GLU A 96 -7.33 -4.68 -10.82
N ALA A 97 -6.65 -5.24 -11.81
CA ALA A 97 -5.67 -4.49 -12.60
C ALA A 97 -6.27 -3.25 -13.29
N HIS A 98 -7.52 -3.34 -13.73
CA HIS A 98 -8.25 -2.22 -14.33
C HIS A 98 -8.55 -1.10 -13.33
N ILE A 99 -8.78 -1.45 -12.04
CA ILE A 99 -9.04 -0.47 -10.97
C ILE A 99 -7.75 0.30 -10.65
N LEU A 100 -6.62 -0.39 -10.52
CA LEU A 100 -5.33 0.28 -10.27
C LEU A 100 -4.95 1.24 -11.41
N ALA A 101 -5.28 0.87 -12.66
CA ALA A 101 -5.01 1.70 -13.85
C ALA A 101 -5.95 2.91 -13.98
N ASP A 102 -7.20 2.80 -13.53
CA ASP A 102 -8.22 3.88 -13.57
C ASP A 102 -9.06 3.83 -12.26
N PRO A 103 -8.49 4.29 -11.12
CA PRO A 103 -9.13 4.16 -9.82
C PRO A 103 -10.28 5.16 -9.67
N ARG A 104 -11.49 4.69 -9.79
CA ARG A 104 -12.70 5.46 -9.51
C ARG A 104 -13.08 5.32 -8.05
N ASN A 105 -13.60 6.39 -7.45
CA ASN A 105 -13.94 6.38 -6.02
C ASN A 105 -14.92 5.27 -5.65
N GLU A 106 -15.88 4.95 -6.53
CA GLU A 106 -16.85 3.87 -6.31
C GLU A 106 -16.20 2.48 -6.29
N TRP A 107 -15.14 2.29 -7.07
CA TRP A 107 -14.44 0.99 -7.16
C TRP A 107 -13.40 0.82 -6.07
N THR A 108 -12.80 1.93 -5.64
CA THR A 108 -11.83 1.94 -4.55
C THR A 108 -12.46 2.12 -3.17
N LEU A 109 -13.78 2.27 -3.09
CA LEU A 109 -14.57 2.59 -1.90
C LEU A 109 -14.23 3.94 -1.25
N ALA A 110 -13.51 4.81 -1.94
CA ALA A 110 -13.17 6.14 -1.43
C ALA A 110 -14.41 7.04 -1.25
N ASP A 111 -15.45 6.86 -2.07
CA ASP A 111 -16.72 7.57 -1.96
C ASP A 111 -17.45 7.33 -0.63
N ARG A 112 -17.23 6.16 -0.03
CA ARG A 112 -17.90 5.75 1.21
C ARG A 112 -17.06 6.00 2.46
N TYR A 113 -15.74 5.80 2.37
CA TYR A 113 -14.90 5.70 3.54
C TYR A 113 -13.79 6.75 3.64
N ALA A 114 -13.43 7.44 2.55
CA ALA A 114 -12.44 8.52 2.61
C ALA A 114 -13.08 9.80 3.16
N THR A 115 -13.41 9.78 4.44
CA THR A 115 -14.15 10.85 5.14
C THR A 115 -13.33 11.43 6.29
N ASP A 116 -13.70 12.58 6.80
CA ASP A 116 -13.09 13.20 7.98
C ASP A 116 -13.12 12.26 9.21
N GLU A 117 -14.11 11.37 9.28
CA GLU A 117 -14.29 10.44 10.38
C GLU A 117 -13.21 9.37 10.48
N MET A 118 -12.46 9.12 9.39
CA MET A 118 -11.37 8.14 9.41
C MET A 118 -10.14 8.61 10.19
N PHE A 119 -10.04 9.89 10.54
CA PHE A 119 -8.87 10.45 11.21
C PHE A 119 -9.09 10.66 12.71
N ASP A 120 -8.03 10.43 13.49
CA ASP A 120 -7.91 10.93 14.85
C ASP A 120 -7.54 12.41 14.85
N ARG A 121 -6.79 12.84 13.82
CA ARG A 121 -6.44 14.23 13.56
C ARG A 121 -6.29 14.45 12.05
N LEU A 122 -7.00 15.45 11.53
CA LEU A 122 -6.98 15.76 10.10
C LEU A 122 -5.60 16.22 9.63
N PRO A 123 -5.12 15.75 8.47
CA PRO A 123 -3.89 16.26 7.87
C PRO A 123 -4.08 17.66 7.29
N GLU A 124 -2.97 18.39 7.16
CA GLU A 124 -2.96 19.66 6.44
C GLU A 124 -3.37 19.47 5.00
N GLY A 125 -4.17 20.39 4.47
CA GLY A 125 -4.64 20.34 3.08
C GLY A 125 -5.69 19.27 2.77
N TRP A 126 -6.17 18.50 3.76
CA TRP A 126 -7.22 17.52 3.53
C TRP A 126 -8.52 18.18 3.09
N ASP A 127 -9.05 17.68 2.00
CA ASP A 127 -10.38 18.00 1.46
C ASP A 127 -11.05 16.69 1.00
N GLN A 128 -12.01 16.23 1.78
CA GLN A 128 -12.76 15.01 1.49
C GLN A 128 -13.43 15.05 0.10
N ALA A 129 -13.96 16.19 -0.30
CA ALA A 129 -14.67 16.33 -1.59
C ALA A 129 -13.70 16.26 -2.78
N ALA A 130 -12.46 16.68 -2.59
CA ALA A 130 -11.43 16.67 -3.61
C ALA A 130 -10.61 15.38 -3.64
N TYR A 131 -10.68 14.54 -2.58
CA TYR A 131 -9.84 13.35 -2.50
C TYR A 131 -10.12 12.36 -3.63
N ARG A 132 -9.05 11.92 -4.28
CA ARG A 132 -9.06 10.92 -5.36
C ARG A 132 -7.78 10.10 -5.30
N VAL A 133 -7.89 8.80 -5.47
CA VAL A 133 -6.73 7.94 -5.76
C VAL A 133 -6.23 8.25 -7.15
N LYS A 134 -4.91 8.38 -7.31
CA LYS A 134 -4.30 8.65 -8.62
C LYS A 134 -4.02 7.35 -9.36
N PRO A 135 -4.21 7.31 -10.69
CA PRO A 135 -3.88 6.15 -11.52
C PRO A 135 -2.42 5.73 -11.38
N ALA A 136 -2.19 4.43 -11.26
CA ALA A 136 -0.85 3.87 -11.22
C ALA A 136 -0.60 2.97 -12.44
N ARG A 137 0.66 2.87 -12.85
CA ARG A 137 1.05 2.04 -13.99
C ARG A 137 1.12 0.57 -13.58
N VAL A 138 0.23 -0.24 -14.12
CA VAL A 138 0.28 -1.70 -13.96
C VAL A 138 1.44 -2.24 -14.81
N GLY A 139 2.48 -2.70 -14.15
CA GLY A 139 3.67 -3.31 -14.77
C GLY A 139 3.64 -4.82 -14.75
N ARG A 140 2.91 -5.41 -13.80
CA ARG A 140 2.74 -6.86 -13.69
C ARG A 140 1.34 -7.20 -13.19
N VAL A 141 0.68 -8.10 -13.90
CA VAL A 141 -0.58 -8.71 -13.48
C VAL A 141 -0.27 -10.03 -12.78
N LEU A 142 -0.82 -10.21 -11.58
CA LEU A 142 -0.55 -11.34 -10.71
C LEU A 142 -1.72 -12.33 -10.69
N SER A 143 -1.36 -13.60 -10.46
CA SER A 143 -2.27 -14.71 -10.19
C SER A 143 -1.78 -15.53 -9.00
N HIS A 144 -2.66 -16.36 -8.43
CA HIS A 144 -2.26 -17.30 -7.37
C HIS A 144 -1.09 -18.19 -7.82
N GLY A 145 -0.08 -18.34 -6.96
CA GLY A 145 1.12 -19.12 -7.22
C GLY A 145 2.24 -18.36 -7.94
N ASP A 146 2.00 -17.13 -8.41
CA ASP A 146 3.08 -16.29 -8.93
C ASP A 146 4.10 -15.97 -7.82
N VAL A 147 5.34 -15.67 -8.23
CA VAL A 147 6.43 -15.40 -7.28
C VAL A 147 6.98 -14.00 -7.48
N ILE A 148 7.12 -13.26 -6.40
CA ILE A 148 7.87 -12.00 -6.31
C ILE A 148 9.26 -12.34 -5.78
N ASP A 149 10.27 -12.29 -6.65
CA ASP A 149 11.66 -12.60 -6.31
C ASP A 149 12.45 -11.32 -6.00
N LEU A 150 13.05 -11.27 -4.80
CA LEU A 150 13.88 -10.17 -4.32
C LEU A 150 15.39 -10.52 -4.32
N GLY A 151 15.76 -11.61 -4.99
CA GLY A 151 17.15 -12.09 -5.16
C GLY A 151 17.69 -12.99 -4.04
N ALA A 152 17.22 -12.90 -2.81
CA ALA A 152 17.57 -13.82 -1.70
C ALA A 152 16.32 -14.27 -0.92
N ARG A 153 15.21 -13.66 -1.24
CA ARG A 153 13.87 -13.90 -0.68
C ARG A 153 12.89 -13.99 -1.84
N ALA A 154 11.88 -14.82 -1.69
CA ALA A 154 10.84 -14.97 -2.69
C ALA A 154 9.50 -15.11 -1.97
N PHE A 155 8.51 -14.37 -2.44
CA PHE A 155 7.16 -14.37 -1.91
C PHE A 155 6.21 -14.98 -2.94
N GLU A 156 5.50 -16.02 -2.55
CA GLU A 156 4.43 -16.62 -3.34
C GLU A 156 3.14 -15.82 -3.17
N VAL A 157 2.46 -15.53 -4.25
CA VAL A 157 1.16 -14.85 -4.28
C VAL A 157 0.08 -15.85 -3.87
N VAL A 158 -0.63 -15.54 -2.80
CA VAL A 158 -1.78 -16.31 -2.33
C VAL A 158 -3.04 -15.50 -2.60
N HIS A 159 -3.89 -15.93 -3.54
CA HIS A 159 -5.16 -15.26 -3.80
C HIS A 159 -6.14 -15.54 -2.67
N THR A 160 -6.65 -14.50 -2.04
CA THR A 160 -7.55 -14.53 -0.87
C THR A 160 -8.80 -13.68 -1.13
N PRO A 161 -9.64 -14.08 -2.12
CA PRO A 161 -10.85 -13.31 -2.43
C PRO A 161 -11.84 -13.36 -1.27
N GLY A 162 -12.53 -12.27 -1.03
CA GLY A 162 -13.53 -12.13 0.05
C GLY A 162 -13.79 -10.68 0.36
N HIS A 163 -12.85 -10.02 1.04
CA HIS A 163 -12.89 -8.58 1.29
C HIS A 163 -12.89 -7.78 -0.03
N SER A 164 -12.07 -8.22 -1.00
CA SER A 164 -12.10 -7.72 -2.37
C SER A 164 -11.92 -8.88 -3.36
N PRO A 165 -12.38 -8.76 -4.63
CA PRO A 165 -12.28 -9.83 -5.62
C PRO A 165 -10.84 -10.21 -5.98
N GLY A 166 -9.91 -9.25 -5.94
CA GLY A 166 -8.49 -9.43 -6.26
C GLY A 166 -7.59 -9.42 -5.04
N GLY A 167 -8.14 -9.61 -3.84
CA GLY A 167 -7.34 -9.65 -2.60
C GLY A 167 -6.26 -10.71 -2.65
N ILE A 168 -5.02 -10.36 -2.32
CA ILE A 168 -3.88 -11.26 -2.23
C ILE A 168 -3.10 -11.06 -0.93
N GLY A 169 -2.50 -12.14 -0.45
CA GLY A 169 -1.39 -12.11 0.49
C GLY A 169 -0.10 -12.57 -0.17
N LEU A 170 1.03 -12.29 0.46
CA LEU A 170 2.36 -12.70 0.02
C LEU A 170 3.00 -13.62 1.07
N PHE A 171 3.33 -14.84 0.69
CA PHE A 171 3.88 -15.86 1.58
C PHE A 171 5.36 -16.15 1.29
N GLU A 172 6.22 -15.95 2.28
CA GLU A 172 7.62 -16.35 2.21
C GLU A 172 7.82 -17.70 2.90
N LYS A 173 7.97 -18.76 2.11
CA LYS A 173 8.11 -20.13 2.62
C LYS A 173 9.32 -20.34 3.53
N LYS A 174 10.42 -19.62 3.27
CA LYS A 174 11.68 -19.77 4.01
C LYS A 174 11.57 -19.33 5.46
N THR A 175 10.86 -18.26 5.74
CA THR A 175 10.70 -17.67 7.08
C THR A 175 9.35 -17.96 7.71
N GLY A 176 8.36 -18.38 6.90
CA GLY A 176 6.97 -18.51 7.30
C GLY A 176 6.22 -17.17 7.39
N ILE A 177 6.83 -16.08 6.94
CA ILE A 177 6.18 -14.76 6.93
C ILE A 177 5.04 -14.76 5.92
N PHE A 178 3.87 -14.29 6.37
CA PHE A 178 2.73 -14.01 5.51
C PHE A 178 2.35 -12.54 5.67
N LEU A 179 2.49 -11.77 4.58
CA LEU A 179 1.98 -10.40 4.49
C LEU A 179 0.55 -10.50 3.98
N SER A 180 -0.40 -10.19 4.82
CA SER A 180 -1.81 -10.13 4.42
C SER A 180 -2.17 -8.70 4.01
N GLY A 181 -3.18 -8.55 3.17
CA GLY A 181 -4.01 -7.36 3.13
C GLY A 181 -5.09 -7.42 4.22
N ASP A 182 -6.24 -6.96 3.90
CA ASP A 182 -7.45 -7.01 4.75
C ASP A 182 -8.22 -8.32 4.58
#